data_13da63f689244c2a4c4b3231835ad1d7
#
_entry.id   13da63f689244c2a4c4b3231835ad1d7
#
_cell.length_a   1.000
_cell.length_b   1.000
_cell.length_c   1.000
_cell.angle_alpha   90.00
_cell.angle_beta   90.00
_cell.angle_gamma   90.00
#
_symmetry.space_group_name_H-M   'P 1'
#
loop_
_entity.id
_entity.type
_entity.pdbx_description
1 polymer ?
#
loop_
_entity_poly.entity_id
_entity_poly.type
_entity_poly.pdbx_seq_one_letter_code
_entity_poly.pdbx_strand_id
1 'polypeptide(L)'
;MWQKIKNIFRRNKRLQTDVKIDEQERISIIERACKQVSRGVFYSTVIIITSFLPVFLLTGQEGKLFHPLAFTKTFILVIDALLVITLAPVLISFFMKGKFKPENSNPINRFLERVYEPIIRACLKYRKTTIGVNIIALLVSIPLLMSLGKEFMPPLDEQSILFMPVTLPDVSNTEIKRILQVQDKIIKSVPEVDQVLGKAGRASTATDNSPLSMIETIIMLKPKSEWREGITKKMIVEELDEKLQIPGVVNGWTQPIINRINMLATGIRTDVGIKVYGQQLDSIYKLSERIKSRLENIEGVHDLYVEPVTGGKYIDIVIKREELSRYGLTIDDVNMTVEAALGGAPFTNTVEGRRRFSIQVRFAEDFRNSLDRLKRIPLNSPDAGTIPLSAVADIKFTDGPPMITSENGILRGAVMFNIRDRDMGTTVQEAIDKINAELNLPKGYFIEWSGQYENLIRGEKVLLMIIPVVLIIIFLSLYFAFKSVREAFLSLVTIPFALIGGAYMVYFYGVNLSIAVAVGFIALFGIAVETGVVMVIYLNDAMQQLVKLKGNSRETISKEDIKE
;
A
#
# COMPACT_ATOMS: atom_id res chain seq x y z
N MET A 1 -5.95 -41.26 48.10
CA MET A 1 -5.79 -41.26 46.65
C MET A 1 -4.45 -40.64 46.24
N TRP A 2 -4.10 -39.46 46.69
CA TRP A 2 -2.82 -38.77 46.41
C TRP A 2 -1.57 -39.58 46.81
N GLN A 3 -1.60 -40.36 47.87
CA GLN A 3 -0.48 -41.24 48.25
C GLN A 3 -0.31 -42.45 47.30
N LYS A 4 -1.39 -42.94 46.68
CA LYS A 4 -1.29 -44.00 45.67
C LYS A 4 -0.68 -43.47 44.34
N ILE A 5 -1.05 -42.27 43.93
CA ILE A 5 -0.48 -41.62 42.76
C ILE A 5 1.00 -41.26 42.99
N LYS A 6 1.34 -40.70 44.15
CA LYS A 6 2.75 -40.50 44.54
C LYS A 6 3.55 -41.81 44.58
N ASN A 7 2.91 -42.92 44.94
CA ASN A 7 3.55 -44.23 44.93
C ASN A 7 3.69 -44.83 43.53
N ILE A 8 2.75 -44.55 42.60
CA ILE A 8 2.87 -44.92 41.19
C ILE A 8 4.00 -44.09 40.53
N PHE A 9 4.08 -42.78 40.78
CA PHE A 9 5.20 -41.94 40.34
C PHE A 9 6.53 -42.31 41.01
N ARG A 10 6.55 -42.69 42.30
CA ARG A 10 7.74 -43.24 42.98
C ARG A 10 8.12 -44.61 42.44
N ARG A 11 7.15 -45.45 42.05
CA ARG A 11 7.41 -46.77 41.44
C ARG A 11 7.97 -46.63 40.01
N ASN A 12 7.48 -45.68 39.21
CA ASN A 12 8.07 -45.32 37.95
C ASN A 12 9.47 -44.68 38.10
N LYS A 13 9.74 -43.97 39.21
CA LYS A 13 11.07 -43.44 39.50
C LYS A 13 12.10 -44.55 39.86
N ARG A 14 11.65 -45.72 40.36
CA ARG A 14 12.49 -46.89 40.64
C ARG A 14 12.67 -47.82 39.43
N LEU A 15 11.88 -47.64 38.35
CA LEU A 15 12.04 -48.36 37.09
C LEU A 15 13.01 -47.63 36.12
N GLN A 16 13.67 -46.56 36.56
CA GLN A 16 14.81 -45.95 35.85
C GLN A 16 16.12 -46.67 36.17
N THR A 17 16.10 -48.00 36.23
CA THR A 17 17.29 -48.82 36.16
C THR A 17 17.78 -48.85 34.71
N ASP A 18 19.08 -48.74 34.53
CA ASP A 18 19.88 -48.80 33.34
C ASP A 18 19.45 -49.91 32.33
N VAL A 19 18.33 -49.72 31.67
CA VAL A 19 17.93 -50.57 30.57
C VAL A 19 18.78 -50.10 29.39
N LYS A 20 19.77 -50.88 29.00
CA LYS A 20 20.44 -50.74 27.71
C LYS A 20 19.41 -51.07 26.68
N ILE A 21 18.76 -50.01 26.12
CA ILE A 21 17.82 -50.15 25.03
C ILE A 21 18.66 -50.54 23.81
N ASP A 22 18.30 -51.67 23.20
CA ASP A 22 18.91 -52.14 21.94
C ASP A 22 18.67 -51.11 20.84
N GLU A 23 19.61 -51.06 19.90
CA GLU A 23 19.53 -50.06 18.81
C GLU A 23 18.28 -50.20 17.96
N GLN A 24 17.80 -51.44 17.76
CA GLN A 24 16.54 -51.69 17.04
C GLN A 24 15.30 -51.23 17.84
N GLU A 25 15.32 -51.46 19.17
CA GLU A 25 14.24 -51.01 20.03
C GLU A 25 14.18 -49.47 20.10
N ARG A 26 15.34 -48.79 20.15
CA ARG A 26 15.45 -47.34 20.12
C ARG A 26 14.88 -46.76 18.82
N ILE A 27 15.22 -47.31 17.67
CA ILE A 27 14.71 -46.90 16.36
C ILE A 27 13.19 -47.09 16.32
N SER A 28 12.65 -48.20 16.85
CA SER A 28 11.22 -48.47 16.89
C SER A 28 10.47 -47.48 17.79
N ILE A 29 11.07 -47.00 18.88
CA ILE A 29 10.52 -45.98 19.77
C ILE A 29 10.50 -44.63 19.03
N ILE A 30 11.60 -44.26 18.37
CA ILE A 30 11.66 -43.01 17.57
C ILE A 30 10.63 -43.05 16.44
N GLU A 31 10.50 -44.15 15.73
CA GLU A 31 9.51 -44.29 14.64
C GLU A 31 8.07 -44.10 15.15
N ARG A 32 7.73 -44.72 16.28
CA ARG A 32 6.41 -44.57 16.90
C ARG A 32 6.15 -43.14 17.36
N ALA A 33 7.11 -42.50 18.00
CA ALA A 33 7.02 -41.11 18.46
C ALA A 33 6.87 -40.15 17.26
N CYS A 34 7.70 -40.34 16.22
CA CYS A 34 7.61 -39.53 15.01
C CYS A 34 6.28 -39.72 14.26
N LYS A 35 5.75 -40.94 14.16
CA LYS A 35 4.43 -41.22 13.58
C LYS A 35 3.29 -40.52 14.34
N GLN A 36 3.39 -40.42 15.66
CA GLN A 36 2.40 -39.77 16.49
C GLN A 36 2.41 -38.25 16.29
N VAL A 37 3.61 -37.64 16.26
CA VAL A 37 3.76 -36.17 16.15
C VAL A 37 3.60 -35.68 14.71
N SER A 38 4.14 -36.43 13.71
CA SER A 38 4.17 -36.01 12.31
C SER A 38 2.80 -35.71 11.72
N ARG A 39 1.76 -36.44 12.15
CA ARG A 39 0.39 -36.19 11.70
C ARG A 39 -0.10 -34.82 12.11
N GLY A 40 0.14 -34.41 13.37
CA GLY A 40 -0.26 -33.09 13.88
C GLY A 40 0.48 -31.98 13.18
N VAL A 41 1.81 -32.12 13.04
CA VAL A 41 2.66 -31.13 12.38
C VAL A 41 2.29 -30.99 10.88
N PHE A 42 2.06 -32.09 10.19
CA PHE A 42 1.67 -32.04 8.78
C PHE A 42 0.36 -31.26 8.55
N TYR A 43 -0.69 -31.59 9.30
CA TYR A 43 -1.96 -30.89 9.14
C TYR A 43 -1.89 -29.43 9.60
N SER A 44 -1.15 -29.10 10.67
CA SER A 44 -0.97 -27.72 11.09
C SER A 44 -0.24 -26.91 10.02
N THR A 45 0.82 -27.46 9.42
CA THR A 45 1.55 -26.78 8.34
C THR A 45 0.68 -26.57 7.09
N VAL A 46 -0.10 -27.58 6.70
CA VAL A 46 -1.06 -27.44 5.58
C VAL A 46 -2.08 -26.34 5.86
N ILE A 47 -2.57 -26.23 7.08
CA ILE A 47 -3.53 -25.19 7.48
C ILE A 47 -2.87 -23.80 7.42
N ILE A 48 -1.62 -23.65 7.90
CA ILE A 48 -0.90 -22.39 7.81
C ILE A 48 -0.68 -21.98 6.35
N ILE A 49 -0.27 -22.90 5.47
CA ILE A 49 -0.12 -22.64 4.03
C ILE A 49 -1.46 -22.21 3.44
N THR A 50 -2.54 -22.93 3.77
CA THR A 50 -3.89 -22.63 3.28
C THR A 50 -4.37 -21.26 3.74
N SER A 51 -4.07 -20.86 4.98
CA SER A 51 -4.43 -19.53 5.50
C SER A 51 -3.76 -18.40 4.72
N PHE A 52 -2.62 -18.66 4.06
CA PHE A 52 -1.87 -17.67 3.28
C PHE A 52 -2.28 -17.61 1.78
N LEU A 53 -3.06 -18.57 1.29
CA LEU A 53 -3.53 -18.57 -0.11
C LEU A 53 -4.26 -17.26 -0.53
N PRO A 54 -5.03 -16.59 0.33
CA PRO A 54 -5.65 -15.31 -0.02
C PRO A 54 -4.71 -14.25 -0.51
N VAL A 55 -3.49 -14.24 0.00
CA VAL A 55 -2.49 -13.23 -0.37
C VAL A 55 -2.12 -13.33 -1.85
N PHE A 56 -2.19 -14.52 -2.45
CA PHE A 56 -1.96 -14.72 -3.88
C PHE A 56 -3.10 -14.19 -4.77
N LEU A 57 -4.26 -13.89 -4.21
CA LEU A 57 -5.40 -13.36 -4.94
C LEU A 57 -5.46 -11.83 -4.91
N LEU A 58 -4.57 -11.19 -4.13
CA LEU A 58 -4.38 -9.74 -4.17
C LEU A 58 -3.84 -9.34 -5.55
N THR A 59 -4.41 -8.30 -6.14
CA THR A 59 -4.05 -7.80 -7.47
C THR A 59 -3.47 -6.38 -7.36
N GLY A 60 -2.94 -5.82 -8.46
CA GLY A 60 -2.43 -4.44 -8.46
C GLY A 60 -1.14 -4.27 -7.65
N GLN A 61 -1.03 -3.19 -6.91
CA GLN A 61 0.17 -2.84 -6.12
C GLN A 61 0.34 -3.77 -4.91
N GLU A 62 -0.75 -4.05 -4.21
CA GLU A 62 -0.78 -4.95 -3.05
C GLU A 62 -0.31 -6.36 -3.42
N GLY A 63 -0.73 -6.88 -4.59
CA GLY A 63 -0.26 -8.16 -5.09
C GLY A 63 1.26 -8.15 -5.34
N LYS A 64 1.78 -7.13 -6.02
CA LYS A 64 3.22 -7.01 -6.28
C LYS A 64 4.06 -6.96 -5.01
N LEU A 65 3.53 -6.35 -3.94
CA LEU A 65 4.24 -6.24 -2.67
C LEU A 65 4.17 -7.53 -1.85
N PHE A 66 3.00 -8.17 -1.77
CA PHE A 66 2.79 -9.31 -0.87
C PHE A 66 3.02 -10.68 -1.50
N HIS A 67 2.97 -10.84 -2.85
CA HIS A 67 3.26 -12.11 -3.50
C HIS A 67 4.67 -12.64 -3.20
N PRO A 68 5.77 -11.84 -3.25
CA PRO A 68 7.09 -12.34 -2.88
C PRO A 68 7.14 -12.87 -1.45
N LEU A 69 6.49 -12.18 -0.51
CA LEU A 69 6.38 -12.62 0.88
C LEU A 69 5.58 -13.92 0.99
N ALA A 70 4.45 -14.04 0.30
CA ALA A 70 3.62 -15.22 0.30
C ALA A 70 4.35 -16.43 -0.31
N PHE A 71 5.05 -16.26 -1.43
CA PHE A 71 5.88 -17.31 -2.03
C PHE A 71 6.97 -17.76 -1.08
N THR A 72 7.77 -16.83 -0.55
CA THR A 72 8.88 -17.16 0.37
C THR A 72 8.36 -17.94 1.58
N LYS A 73 7.30 -17.46 2.23
CA LYS A 73 6.70 -18.12 3.39
C LYS A 73 6.15 -19.51 3.03
N THR A 74 5.43 -19.63 1.92
CA THR A 74 4.84 -20.91 1.50
C THR A 74 5.92 -21.93 1.18
N PHE A 75 6.97 -21.56 0.43
CA PHE A 75 8.07 -22.48 0.12
C PHE A 75 8.85 -22.91 1.37
N ILE A 76 9.11 -21.98 2.30
CA ILE A 76 9.75 -22.33 3.57
C ILE A 76 8.90 -23.35 4.33
N LEU A 77 7.59 -23.13 4.45
CA LEU A 77 6.69 -24.05 5.17
C LEU A 77 6.57 -25.42 4.49
N VAL A 78 6.56 -25.48 3.16
CA VAL A 78 6.53 -26.76 2.42
C VAL A 78 7.84 -27.54 2.66
N ILE A 79 8.98 -26.87 2.59
CA ILE A 79 10.29 -27.49 2.83
C ILE A 79 10.43 -27.89 4.30
N ASP A 80 9.97 -27.04 5.23
CA ASP A 80 9.96 -27.36 6.67
C ASP A 80 9.15 -28.61 6.97
N ALA A 81 7.95 -28.72 6.43
CA ALA A 81 7.11 -29.92 6.57
C ALA A 81 7.82 -31.19 6.06
N LEU A 82 8.50 -31.12 4.92
CA LEU A 82 9.29 -32.24 4.38
C LEU A 82 10.47 -32.58 5.28
N LEU A 83 11.20 -31.58 5.78
CA LEU A 83 12.35 -31.79 6.66
C LEU A 83 11.96 -32.35 8.01
N VAL A 84 10.84 -31.90 8.59
CA VAL A 84 10.31 -32.42 9.87
C VAL A 84 9.94 -33.90 9.74
N ILE A 85 9.39 -34.34 8.60
CA ILE A 85 9.02 -35.73 8.40
C ILE A 85 10.22 -36.63 8.02
N THR A 86 11.25 -36.08 7.37
CA THR A 86 12.38 -36.85 6.83
C THR A 86 13.67 -36.68 7.66
N LEU A 87 14.15 -35.46 7.77
CA LEU A 87 15.42 -35.15 8.39
C LEU A 87 15.40 -35.21 9.91
N ALA A 88 14.31 -34.69 10.54
CA ALA A 88 14.21 -34.65 11.98
C ALA A 88 14.29 -36.05 12.64
N PRO A 89 13.56 -37.11 12.18
CA PRO A 89 13.69 -38.46 12.72
C PRO A 89 15.13 -38.99 12.59
N VAL A 90 15.79 -38.73 11.46
CA VAL A 90 17.16 -39.16 11.21
C VAL A 90 18.12 -38.47 12.20
N LEU A 91 18.03 -37.16 12.34
CA LEU A 91 18.85 -36.40 13.30
C LEU A 91 18.60 -36.85 14.73
N ILE A 92 17.33 -37.09 15.13
CA ILE A 92 17.00 -37.64 16.43
C ILE A 92 17.69 -39.00 16.65
N SER A 93 17.70 -39.90 15.63
CA SER A 93 18.36 -41.20 15.73
C SER A 93 19.86 -41.10 15.91
N PHE A 94 20.51 -40.09 15.32
CA PHE A 94 21.96 -39.89 15.42
C PHE A 94 22.37 -39.20 16.73
N PHE A 95 21.66 -38.14 17.11
CA PHE A 95 22.07 -37.26 18.21
C PHE A 95 21.45 -37.61 19.57
N MET A 96 20.27 -38.20 19.60
CA MET A 96 19.62 -38.60 20.86
C MET A 96 20.12 -39.94 21.33
N LYS A 97 21.38 -39.99 21.85
CA LYS A 97 22.03 -41.17 22.45
C LYS A 97 22.29 -40.93 23.94
N GLY A 98 22.13 -41.97 24.76
CA GLY A 98 22.47 -41.90 26.17
C GLY A 98 21.29 -41.81 27.14
N LYS A 99 21.54 -41.37 28.37
CA LYS A 99 20.51 -41.26 29.42
C LYS A 99 19.68 -40.02 29.26
N PHE A 100 18.40 -40.18 29.06
CA PHE A 100 17.44 -39.05 29.02
C PHE A 100 17.14 -38.53 30.40
N LYS A 101 17.37 -37.24 30.63
CA LYS A 101 16.93 -36.60 31.85
C LYS A 101 15.39 -36.46 31.82
N PRO A 102 14.66 -36.75 32.93
CA PRO A 102 13.24 -36.56 32.95
C PRO A 102 12.90 -35.07 32.66
N GLU A 103 11.78 -34.85 31.99
CA GLU A 103 11.30 -33.54 31.51
C GLU A 103 11.27 -32.50 32.65
N ASN A 104 10.88 -32.93 33.86
CA ASN A 104 10.86 -32.13 35.11
C ASN A 104 12.26 -31.80 35.68
N SER A 105 13.35 -32.24 35.07
CA SER A 105 14.72 -31.86 35.49
C SER A 105 15.16 -30.51 34.95
N ASN A 106 14.51 -30.02 33.88
CA ASN A 106 14.82 -28.73 33.28
C ASN A 106 14.23 -27.59 34.12
N PRO A 107 15.04 -26.61 34.58
CA PRO A 107 14.55 -25.51 35.40
C PRO A 107 13.53 -24.63 34.67
N ILE A 108 13.66 -24.48 33.36
CA ILE A 108 12.72 -23.70 32.51
C ILE A 108 11.36 -24.40 32.49
N ASN A 109 11.32 -25.71 32.21
CA ASN A 109 10.05 -26.45 32.21
C ASN A 109 9.36 -26.39 33.57
N ARG A 110 10.13 -26.54 34.67
CA ARG A 110 9.57 -26.42 36.04
C ARG A 110 8.98 -25.01 36.32
N PHE A 111 9.64 -23.97 35.79
CA PHE A 111 9.10 -22.61 35.92
C PHE A 111 7.80 -22.44 35.12
N LEU A 112 7.79 -22.88 33.85
CA LEU A 112 6.61 -22.84 33.01
C LEU A 112 5.44 -23.64 33.59
N GLU A 113 5.68 -24.88 34.02
CA GLU A 113 4.65 -25.70 34.68
C GLU A 113 4.11 -25.02 35.93
N ARG A 114 4.99 -24.45 36.77
CA ARG A 114 4.57 -23.77 38.02
C ARG A 114 3.69 -22.55 37.76
N VAL A 115 3.92 -21.83 36.65
CA VAL A 115 3.09 -20.68 36.27
C VAL A 115 1.81 -21.14 35.56
N TYR A 116 1.91 -22.13 34.65
CA TYR A 116 0.78 -22.56 33.83
C TYR A 116 -0.24 -23.41 34.58
N GLU A 117 0.21 -24.32 35.45
CA GLU A 117 -0.68 -25.24 36.18
C GLU A 117 -1.75 -24.52 37.02
N PRO A 118 -1.46 -23.49 37.84
CA PRO A 118 -2.49 -22.80 38.61
C PRO A 118 -3.46 -22.04 37.70
N ILE A 119 -3.00 -21.48 36.59
CA ILE A 119 -3.84 -20.74 35.65
C ILE A 119 -4.85 -21.69 35.00
N ILE A 120 -4.39 -22.83 34.44
CA ILE A 120 -5.30 -23.79 33.81
C ILE A 120 -6.29 -24.39 34.78
N ARG A 121 -5.86 -24.69 36.04
CA ARG A 121 -6.75 -25.17 37.09
C ARG A 121 -7.82 -24.14 37.46
N ALA A 122 -7.48 -22.86 37.53
CA ALA A 122 -8.43 -21.77 37.75
C ALA A 122 -9.41 -21.64 36.58
N CYS A 123 -8.93 -21.66 35.34
CA CYS A 123 -9.77 -21.61 34.14
C CYS A 123 -10.75 -22.79 34.06
N LEU A 124 -10.32 -24.00 34.39
CA LEU A 124 -11.18 -25.18 34.41
C LEU A 124 -12.16 -25.17 35.56
N LYS A 125 -11.78 -24.64 36.75
CA LYS A 125 -12.66 -24.46 37.89
C LYS A 125 -13.75 -23.43 37.60
N TYR A 126 -13.40 -22.28 37.03
CA TYR A 126 -14.31 -21.16 36.74
C TYR A 126 -14.63 -21.05 35.22
N ARG A 127 -14.88 -22.19 34.56
CA ARG A 127 -15.06 -22.28 33.11
C ARG A 127 -16.07 -21.29 32.50
N LYS A 128 -17.22 -21.07 33.20
CA LYS A 128 -18.24 -20.11 32.72
C LYS A 128 -17.71 -18.66 32.73
N THR A 129 -17.00 -18.30 33.80
CA THR A 129 -16.37 -16.98 33.94
C THR A 129 -15.26 -16.79 32.90
N THR A 130 -14.42 -17.82 32.71
CA THR A 130 -13.36 -17.78 31.70
C THR A 130 -13.92 -17.57 30.29
N ILE A 131 -14.96 -18.32 29.92
CA ILE A 131 -15.64 -18.13 28.62
C ILE A 131 -16.27 -16.73 28.53
N GLY A 132 -16.96 -16.29 29.60
CA GLY A 132 -17.59 -14.97 29.66
C GLY A 132 -16.60 -13.83 29.47
N VAL A 133 -15.45 -13.88 30.17
CA VAL A 133 -14.39 -12.86 30.03
C VAL A 133 -13.85 -12.80 28.60
N ASN A 134 -13.58 -13.96 27.98
CA ASN A 134 -13.10 -14.00 26.59
C ASN A 134 -14.14 -13.49 25.57
N ILE A 135 -15.44 -13.83 25.78
CA ILE A 135 -16.52 -13.29 24.94
C ILE A 135 -16.63 -11.77 25.11
N ILE A 136 -16.56 -11.25 26.32
CA ILE A 136 -16.58 -9.81 26.58
C ILE A 136 -15.38 -9.13 25.90
N ALA A 137 -14.18 -9.69 26.06
CA ALA A 137 -12.99 -9.16 25.39
C ALA A 137 -13.13 -9.14 23.87
N LEU A 138 -13.73 -10.18 23.28
CA LEU A 138 -14.03 -10.23 21.84
C LEU A 138 -15.07 -9.16 21.46
N LEU A 139 -16.15 -9.03 22.22
CA LEU A 139 -17.17 -8.02 21.95
C LEU A 139 -16.63 -6.59 22.08
N VAL A 140 -15.70 -6.33 22.99
CA VAL A 140 -15.03 -5.02 23.14
C VAL A 140 -14.02 -4.79 22.02
N SER A 141 -13.39 -5.83 21.49
CA SER A 141 -12.43 -5.66 20.38
C SER A 141 -13.09 -5.24 19.05
N ILE A 142 -14.38 -5.56 18.84
CA ILE A 142 -15.11 -5.18 17.62
C ILE A 142 -15.26 -3.65 17.48
N PRO A 143 -15.87 -2.92 18.42
CA PRO A 143 -15.94 -1.47 18.32
C PRO A 143 -14.56 -0.81 18.33
N LEU A 144 -13.57 -1.42 18.99
CA LEU A 144 -12.20 -0.96 18.96
C LEU A 144 -11.61 -1.01 17.54
N LEU A 145 -11.80 -2.11 16.82
CA LEU A 145 -11.39 -2.23 15.41
C LEU A 145 -12.17 -1.28 14.50
N MET A 146 -13.47 -1.06 14.78
CA MET A 146 -14.30 -0.15 13.99
C MET A 146 -13.94 1.33 14.21
N SER A 147 -13.33 1.67 15.36
CA SER A 147 -12.84 3.03 15.64
C SER A 147 -11.49 3.35 15.02
N LEU A 148 -10.78 2.34 14.49
CA LEU A 148 -9.53 2.56 13.80
C LEU A 148 -9.77 3.19 12.43
N GLY A 149 -8.96 4.16 12.08
CA GLY A 149 -8.93 4.74 10.74
C GLY A 149 -8.56 3.71 9.68
N LYS A 150 -8.88 4.02 8.43
CA LYS A 150 -8.59 3.16 7.27
C LYS A 150 -7.63 3.85 6.32
N GLU A 151 -6.63 3.10 5.86
CA GLU A 151 -5.68 3.56 4.85
C GLU A 151 -5.36 2.43 3.86
N PHE A 152 -4.87 2.78 2.68
CA PHE A 152 -4.48 1.76 1.70
C PHE A 152 -3.25 0.99 2.19
N MET A 153 -2.18 1.71 2.45
CA MET A 153 -0.92 1.19 2.98
C MET A 153 -0.27 2.21 3.90
N PRO A 154 0.43 1.79 4.95
CA PRO A 154 1.22 2.70 5.76
C PRO A 154 2.24 3.43 4.89
N PRO A 155 2.46 4.74 5.09
CA PRO A 155 3.43 5.48 4.31
C PRO A 155 4.85 4.93 4.53
N LEU A 156 5.52 4.58 3.43
CA LEU A 156 6.92 4.15 3.47
C LEU A 156 7.81 5.39 3.60
N ASP A 157 8.85 5.31 4.43
CA ASP A 157 9.84 6.38 4.55
C ASP A 157 10.92 6.23 3.47
N GLU A 158 10.85 7.04 2.42
CA GLU A 158 11.79 7.04 1.32
C GLU A 158 13.07 7.86 1.60
N GLN A 159 13.23 8.42 2.79
CA GLN A 159 14.34 9.32 3.18
C GLN A 159 14.47 10.57 2.29
N SER A 160 13.51 10.80 1.42
CA SER A 160 13.41 11.95 0.53
C SER A 160 11.99 12.50 0.55
N ILE A 161 11.84 13.74 0.13
CA ILE A 161 10.55 14.42 -0.03
C ILE A 161 10.45 14.84 -1.49
N LEU A 162 9.26 14.74 -2.08
CA LEU A 162 8.94 15.31 -3.36
C LEU A 162 7.98 16.47 -3.15
N PHE A 163 8.47 17.66 -3.48
CA PHE A 163 7.68 18.88 -3.47
C PHE A 163 7.16 19.16 -4.89
N MET A 164 5.87 19.28 -5.05
CA MET A 164 5.19 19.41 -6.34
C MET A 164 4.25 20.62 -6.36
N PRO A 165 4.77 21.84 -6.31
CA PRO A 165 3.94 23.02 -6.36
C PRO A 165 3.32 23.20 -7.77
N VAL A 166 2.07 23.68 -7.77
CA VAL A 166 1.32 23.99 -8.97
C VAL A 166 1.09 25.50 -9.01
N THR A 167 1.47 26.12 -10.13
CA THR A 167 1.26 27.54 -10.40
C THR A 167 0.05 27.77 -11.31
N LEU A 168 -0.26 29.02 -11.61
CA LEU A 168 -1.27 29.35 -12.60
C LEU A 168 -0.91 28.78 -13.98
N PRO A 169 -1.88 28.36 -14.79
CA PRO A 169 -1.64 27.68 -16.06
C PRO A 169 -0.97 28.55 -17.13
N ASP A 170 -1.02 29.86 -16.98
CA ASP A 170 -0.44 30.86 -17.89
C ASP A 170 0.93 31.38 -17.44
N VAL A 171 1.56 30.74 -16.46
CA VAL A 171 2.88 31.12 -15.98
C VAL A 171 3.92 31.17 -17.10
N SER A 172 4.69 32.26 -17.17
CA SER A 172 5.77 32.40 -18.16
C SER A 172 6.99 31.53 -17.80
N ASN A 173 7.78 31.17 -18.81
CA ASN A 173 9.04 30.43 -18.60
C ASN A 173 10.02 31.20 -17.70
N THR A 174 10.05 32.54 -17.79
CA THR A 174 10.88 33.39 -16.93
C THR A 174 10.44 33.33 -15.47
N GLU A 175 9.12 33.40 -15.25
CA GLU A 175 8.57 33.37 -13.89
C GLU A 175 8.72 31.98 -13.24
N ILE A 176 8.49 30.90 -13.99
CA ILE A 176 8.69 29.55 -13.44
C ILE A 176 10.15 29.30 -13.06
N LYS A 177 11.11 29.80 -13.85
CA LYS A 177 12.55 29.75 -13.49
C LYS A 177 12.83 30.52 -12.22
N ARG A 178 12.24 31.71 -12.04
CA ARG A 178 12.38 32.53 -10.83
C ARG A 178 11.82 31.80 -9.60
N ILE A 179 10.60 31.26 -9.72
CA ILE A 179 9.95 30.49 -8.66
C ILE A 179 10.82 29.29 -8.27
N LEU A 180 11.27 28.50 -9.25
CA LEU A 180 12.12 27.33 -9.03
C LEU A 180 13.39 27.69 -8.26
N GLN A 181 14.08 28.77 -8.64
CA GLN A 181 15.31 29.20 -7.97
C GLN A 181 15.06 29.71 -6.55
N VAL A 182 13.94 30.41 -6.33
CA VAL A 182 13.57 30.92 -4.99
C VAL A 182 13.25 29.77 -4.06
N GLN A 183 12.39 28.85 -4.50
CA GLN A 183 12.01 27.69 -3.70
C GLN A 183 13.20 26.79 -3.35
N ASP A 184 14.08 26.49 -4.32
CA ASP A 184 15.24 25.63 -4.08
C ASP A 184 16.21 26.26 -3.05
N LYS A 185 16.37 27.58 -3.06
CA LYS A 185 17.16 28.31 -2.04
C LYS A 185 16.52 28.22 -0.66
N ILE A 186 15.20 28.39 -0.57
CA ILE A 186 14.46 28.28 0.70
C ILE A 186 14.57 26.85 1.24
N ILE A 187 14.33 25.85 0.41
CA ILE A 187 14.42 24.44 0.79
C ILE A 187 15.83 24.10 1.29
N LYS A 188 16.86 24.53 0.56
CA LYS A 188 18.25 24.26 0.94
C LYS A 188 18.66 24.94 2.25
N SER A 189 17.93 25.96 2.71
CA SER A 189 18.22 26.64 3.97
C SER A 189 17.83 25.82 5.23
N VAL A 190 17.03 24.76 5.08
CA VAL A 190 16.63 23.88 6.18
C VAL A 190 17.79 22.95 6.53
N PRO A 191 18.20 22.86 7.80
CA PRO A 191 19.42 22.13 8.21
C PRO A 191 19.44 20.64 7.86
N GLU A 192 18.29 19.99 7.86
CA GLU A 192 18.11 18.56 7.56
C GLU A 192 18.20 18.25 6.07
N VAL A 193 18.17 19.27 5.19
CA VAL A 193 18.25 19.07 3.75
C VAL A 193 19.70 18.91 3.31
N ASP A 194 19.99 17.79 2.65
CA ASP A 194 21.30 17.53 2.04
C ASP A 194 21.39 18.09 0.62
N GLN A 195 20.45 17.69 -0.27
CA GLN A 195 20.46 18.12 -1.67
C GLN A 195 19.05 18.49 -2.13
N VAL A 196 18.98 19.43 -3.07
CA VAL A 196 17.74 19.88 -3.70
C VAL A 196 17.92 19.84 -5.20
N LEU A 197 16.99 19.20 -5.91
CA LEU A 197 16.96 19.16 -7.35
C LEU A 197 15.56 19.47 -7.84
N GLY A 198 15.35 20.68 -8.30
CA GLY A 198 14.10 21.12 -8.90
C GLY A 198 14.11 21.04 -10.43
N LYS A 199 13.00 20.63 -11.02
CA LYS A 199 12.75 20.67 -12.45
C LYS A 199 11.41 21.32 -12.77
N ALA A 200 11.33 22.02 -13.89
CA ALA A 200 10.11 22.60 -14.44
C ALA A 200 10.07 22.42 -15.96
N GLY A 201 8.88 22.26 -16.51
CA GLY A 201 8.69 22.08 -17.94
C GLY A 201 8.53 20.64 -18.37
N ARG A 202 8.13 20.48 -19.63
CA ARG A 202 7.79 19.21 -20.25
C ARG A 202 9.04 18.49 -20.76
N ALA A 203 9.19 17.22 -20.41
CA ALA A 203 10.18 16.35 -21.04
C ALA A 203 9.67 15.80 -22.38
N SER A 204 10.60 15.44 -23.27
CA SER A 204 10.28 14.80 -24.56
C SER A 204 10.00 13.30 -24.43
N THR A 205 9.34 12.87 -23.34
CA THR A 205 9.00 11.48 -23.07
C THR A 205 7.52 11.33 -22.75
N ALA A 206 6.95 10.16 -23.05
CA ALA A 206 5.55 9.85 -22.74
C ALA A 206 5.30 9.68 -21.22
N THR A 207 6.33 9.39 -20.45
CA THR A 207 6.23 9.12 -19.01
C THR A 207 6.35 10.37 -18.13
N ASP A 208 6.72 11.51 -18.70
CA ASP A 208 6.88 12.78 -18.00
C ASP A 208 6.33 13.94 -18.86
N ASN A 209 5.02 14.09 -18.82
CA ASN A 209 4.28 15.07 -19.60
C ASN A 209 3.78 16.26 -18.77
N SER A 210 4.45 16.56 -17.65
CA SER A 210 4.06 17.65 -16.74
C SER A 210 4.00 18.99 -17.48
N PRO A 211 2.94 19.79 -17.28
CA PRO A 211 2.87 21.13 -17.86
C PRO A 211 3.90 22.06 -17.22
N LEU A 212 4.17 23.20 -17.88
CA LEU A 212 5.11 24.21 -17.36
C LEU A 212 4.73 24.73 -15.98
N SER A 213 3.43 24.82 -15.69
CA SER A 213 2.86 25.28 -14.42
C SER A 213 3.11 24.34 -13.24
N MET A 214 3.68 23.16 -13.46
CA MET A 214 3.99 22.19 -12.43
C MET A 214 5.49 22.05 -12.27
N ILE A 215 5.95 22.30 -11.06
CA ILE A 215 7.35 22.09 -10.66
C ILE A 215 7.45 20.77 -9.91
N GLU A 216 8.52 20.04 -10.08
CA GLU A 216 8.86 18.85 -9.31
C GLU A 216 10.25 19.05 -8.68
N THR A 217 10.32 19.04 -7.35
CA THR A 217 11.57 19.22 -6.62
C THR A 217 11.81 18.03 -5.70
N ILE A 218 12.87 17.29 -5.96
CA ILE A 218 13.34 16.21 -5.09
C ILE A 218 14.22 16.82 -4.00
N ILE A 219 13.87 16.55 -2.74
CA ILE A 219 14.58 17.00 -1.55
C ILE A 219 15.18 15.77 -0.87
N MET A 220 16.49 15.65 -0.92
CA MET A 220 17.22 14.61 -0.20
C MET A 220 17.49 15.08 1.22
N LEU A 221 17.14 14.26 2.20
CA LEU A 221 17.39 14.55 3.60
C LEU A 221 18.69 13.89 4.05
N LYS A 222 19.36 14.55 5.00
CA LYS A 222 20.53 14.00 5.69
C LYS A 222 20.15 12.74 6.49
N PRO A 223 21.12 11.92 6.91
CA PRO A 223 20.87 10.82 7.86
C PRO A 223 20.21 11.35 9.14
N LYS A 224 19.25 10.57 9.70
CA LYS A 224 18.49 10.99 10.90
C LYS A 224 19.38 11.35 12.11
N SER A 225 20.61 10.82 12.17
CA SER A 225 21.60 11.16 13.21
C SER A 225 22.12 12.59 13.15
N GLU A 226 21.95 13.27 12.02
CA GLU A 226 22.37 14.67 11.80
C GLU A 226 21.21 15.67 11.90
N TRP A 227 19.99 15.19 12.22
CA TRP A 227 18.83 16.05 12.36
C TRP A 227 18.84 16.75 13.71
N ARG A 228 18.17 17.88 13.79
CA ARG A 228 17.91 18.59 15.06
C ARG A 228 17.19 17.65 16.03
N GLU A 229 17.49 17.74 17.31
CA GLU A 229 16.89 16.90 18.35
C GLU A 229 15.36 17.06 18.38
N GLY A 230 14.66 15.94 18.39
CA GLY A 230 13.19 15.90 18.44
C GLY A 230 12.47 16.22 17.13
N ILE A 231 13.18 16.57 16.04
CA ILE A 231 12.55 16.85 14.74
C ILE A 231 12.11 15.56 14.05
N THR A 232 10.94 15.60 13.43
CA THR A 232 10.41 14.50 12.62
C THR A 232 10.30 14.94 11.15
N LYS A 233 10.20 13.98 10.22
CA LYS A 233 10.00 14.29 8.80
C LYS A 233 8.73 15.13 8.57
N LYS A 234 7.67 14.85 9.34
CA LYS A 234 6.42 15.62 9.30
C LYS A 234 6.68 17.08 9.65
N MET A 235 7.40 17.35 10.73
CA MET A 235 7.75 18.72 11.15
C MET A 235 8.64 19.44 10.13
N ILE A 236 9.52 18.72 9.43
CA ILE A 236 10.32 19.29 8.33
C ILE A 236 9.40 19.72 7.18
N VAL A 237 8.41 18.89 6.80
CA VAL A 237 7.44 19.23 5.76
C VAL A 237 6.60 20.45 6.18
N GLU A 238 6.13 20.50 7.43
CA GLU A 238 5.38 21.63 7.97
C GLU A 238 6.20 22.95 7.96
N GLU A 239 7.47 22.87 8.38
CA GLU A 239 8.40 24.02 8.33
C GLU A 239 8.64 24.48 6.88
N LEU A 240 8.81 23.56 5.96
CA LEU A 240 8.97 23.87 4.54
C LEU A 240 7.70 24.46 3.94
N ASP A 241 6.53 23.90 4.28
CA ASP A 241 5.25 24.39 3.80
C ASP A 241 4.96 25.83 4.23
N GLU A 242 5.28 26.16 5.49
CA GLU A 242 5.17 27.51 6.02
C GLU A 242 6.12 28.49 5.30
N LYS A 243 7.38 28.09 5.06
CA LYS A 243 8.38 28.92 4.38
C LYS A 243 8.13 29.12 2.89
N LEU A 244 7.41 28.20 2.24
CA LEU A 244 7.18 28.18 0.79
C LEU A 244 5.81 28.73 0.40
N GLN A 245 5.20 29.58 1.22
CA GLN A 245 3.96 30.28 0.88
C GLN A 245 4.22 31.35 -0.19
N ILE A 246 4.32 30.94 -1.46
CA ILE A 246 4.55 31.82 -2.60
C ILE A 246 3.20 32.21 -3.21
N PRO A 247 2.88 33.49 -3.38
CA PRO A 247 1.62 33.92 -4.01
C PRO A 247 1.39 33.31 -5.37
N GLY A 248 0.20 32.74 -5.60
CA GLY A 248 -0.16 32.10 -6.87
C GLY A 248 0.39 30.68 -7.07
N VAL A 249 0.98 30.10 -6.02
CA VAL A 249 1.50 28.73 -6.00
C VAL A 249 0.73 27.93 -4.95
N VAL A 250 0.24 26.76 -5.32
CA VAL A 250 -0.35 25.79 -4.38
C VAL A 250 0.69 24.70 -4.14
N ASN A 251 1.05 24.52 -2.87
CA ASN A 251 2.03 23.49 -2.48
C ASN A 251 1.42 22.09 -2.57
N GLY A 252 2.26 21.12 -2.90
CA GLY A 252 1.92 19.71 -2.89
C GLY A 252 3.09 18.89 -2.38
N TRP A 253 2.86 18.06 -1.36
CA TRP A 253 3.89 17.28 -0.69
C TRP A 253 3.63 15.79 -0.84
N THR A 254 4.64 15.05 -1.29
CA THR A 254 4.60 13.60 -1.45
C THR A 254 6.01 13.01 -1.34
N GLN A 255 6.19 11.78 -1.79
CA GLN A 255 7.49 11.13 -1.88
C GLN A 255 7.70 10.60 -3.29
N PRO A 256 8.95 10.53 -3.80
CA PRO A 256 9.24 10.25 -5.21
C PRO A 256 8.68 8.92 -5.73
N ILE A 257 8.87 7.83 -4.96
CA ILE A 257 8.47 6.48 -5.40
C ILE A 257 6.95 6.34 -5.32
N ILE A 258 6.35 6.72 -4.18
CA ILE A 258 4.89 6.58 -4.00
C ILE A 258 4.13 7.44 -5.01
N ASN A 259 4.60 8.66 -5.29
CA ASN A 259 4.01 9.52 -6.31
C ASN A 259 4.05 8.87 -7.71
N ARG A 260 5.21 8.31 -8.09
CA ARG A 260 5.33 7.62 -9.39
C ARG A 260 4.41 6.42 -9.48
N ILE A 261 4.29 5.64 -8.41
CA ILE A 261 3.39 4.48 -8.35
C ILE A 261 1.93 4.94 -8.50
N ASN A 262 1.50 5.94 -7.74
CA ASN A 262 0.14 6.47 -7.79
C ASN A 262 -0.20 7.02 -9.19
N MET A 263 0.68 7.85 -9.74
CA MET A 263 0.50 8.45 -11.05
C MET A 263 0.38 7.40 -12.17
N LEU A 264 1.23 6.37 -12.16
CA LEU A 264 1.20 5.31 -13.19
C LEU A 264 0.01 4.37 -13.02
N ALA A 265 -0.47 4.14 -11.80
CA ALA A 265 -1.57 3.22 -11.53
C ALA A 265 -2.94 3.87 -11.75
N THR A 266 -3.12 5.11 -11.32
CA THR A 266 -4.43 5.78 -11.25
C THR A 266 -4.53 7.05 -12.10
N GLY A 267 -3.41 7.58 -12.57
CA GLY A 267 -3.32 8.89 -13.24
C GLY A 267 -3.43 10.08 -12.29
N ILE A 268 -3.49 9.84 -10.97
CA ILE A 268 -3.61 10.86 -9.93
C ILE A 268 -2.28 10.95 -9.17
N ARG A 269 -1.82 12.18 -8.90
CA ARG A 269 -0.52 12.45 -8.26
C ARG A 269 -0.57 12.61 -6.76
N THR A 270 -1.76 12.86 -6.22
CA THR A 270 -2.05 13.02 -4.79
C THR A 270 -2.59 11.73 -4.19
N ASP A 271 -2.80 11.70 -2.89
CA ASP A 271 -3.39 10.55 -2.20
C ASP A 271 -4.80 10.25 -2.70
N VAL A 272 -5.59 11.30 -2.95
CA VAL A 272 -6.96 11.20 -3.46
C VAL A 272 -7.15 12.13 -4.64
N GLY A 273 -7.88 11.65 -5.63
CA GLY A 273 -8.34 12.44 -6.76
C GLY A 273 -9.80 12.15 -7.07
N ILE A 274 -10.53 13.20 -7.41
CA ILE A 274 -11.89 13.10 -7.94
C ILE A 274 -11.82 13.43 -9.42
N LYS A 275 -11.94 12.42 -10.26
CA LYS A 275 -12.00 12.57 -11.70
C LYS A 275 -13.38 13.02 -12.11
N VAL A 276 -13.48 14.12 -12.85
CA VAL A 276 -14.73 14.69 -13.36
C VAL A 276 -14.76 14.48 -14.86
N TYR A 277 -15.70 13.70 -15.34
CA TYR A 277 -15.85 13.36 -16.75
C TYR A 277 -17.00 14.14 -17.39
N GLY A 278 -16.83 14.50 -18.66
CA GLY A 278 -17.86 15.22 -19.41
C GLY A 278 -17.47 15.51 -20.86
N GLN A 279 -18.33 16.27 -21.54
CA GLN A 279 -18.15 16.56 -22.96
C GLN A 279 -17.40 17.88 -23.23
N GLN A 280 -17.45 18.84 -22.30
CA GLN A 280 -16.89 20.19 -22.46
C GLN A 280 -15.94 20.53 -21.32
N LEU A 281 -14.71 20.96 -21.63
CA LEU A 281 -13.68 21.29 -20.66
C LEU A 281 -14.09 22.42 -19.71
N ASP A 282 -14.77 23.46 -20.20
CA ASP A 282 -15.23 24.56 -19.34
C ASP A 282 -16.25 24.11 -18.31
N SER A 283 -17.13 23.18 -18.67
CA SER A 283 -18.11 22.60 -17.74
C SER A 283 -17.44 21.69 -16.74
N ILE A 284 -16.47 20.90 -17.17
CA ILE A 284 -15.64 20.05 -16.29
C ILE A 284 -14.91 20.94 -15.28
N TYR A 285 -14.27 22.03 -15.72
CA TYR A 285 -13.58 22.96 -14.85
C TYR A 285 -14.50 23.58 -13.80
N LYS A 286 -15.65 24.12 -14.24
CA LYS A 286 -16.64 24.71 -13.31
C LYS A 286 -17.19 23.72 -12.29
N LEU A 287 -17.42 22.46 -12.69
CA LEU A 287 -17.82 21.40 -11.78
C LEU A 287 -16.68 21.06 -10.79
N SER A 288 -15.47 20.98 -11.27
CA SER A 288 -14.27 20.72 -10.44
C SER A 288 -14.06 21.82 -9.39
N GLU A 289 -14.23 23.11 -9.76
CA GLU A 289 -14.16 24.22 -8.80
C GLU A 289 -15.30 24.15 -7.75
N ARG A 290 -16.51 23.77 -8.17
CA ARG A 290 -17.62 23.54 -7.23
C ARG A 290 -17.33 22.39 -6.27
N ILE A 291 -16.73 21.31 -6.74
CA ILE A 291 -16.29 20.19 -5.90
C ILE A 291 -15.21 20.68 -4.92
N LYS A 292 -14.18 21.37 -5.42
CA LYS A 292 -13.13 21.95 -4.59
C LYS A 292 -13.69 22.77 -3.45
N SER A 293 -14.60 23.72 -3.73
CA SER A 293 -15.18 24.58 -2.69
C SER A 293 -15.94 23.82 -1.59
N ARG A 294 -16.43 22.60 -1.86
CA ARG A 294 -17.07 21.74 -0.86
C ARG A 294 -16.05 20.99 0.01
N LEU A 295 -14.87 20.77 -0.52
CA LEU A 295 -13.80 20.03 0.17
C LEU A 295 -12.93 20.93 1.08
N GLU A 296 -12.86 22.23 0.84
CA GLU A 296 -12.00 23.19 1.56
C GLU A 296 -12.19 23.18 3.09
N ASN A 297 -13.41 22.85 3.56
CA ASN A 297 -13.75 22.86 5.00
C ASN A 297 -13.82 21.45 5.61
N ILE A 298 -13.24 20.44 4.97
CA ILE A 298 -13.17 19.09 5.51
C ILE A 298 -11.83 18.91 6.24
N GLU A 299 -11.91 18.55 7.51
CA GLU A 299 -10.72 18.29 8.31
C GLU A 299 -9.90 17.13 7.71
N GLY A 300 -8.61 17.30 7.60
CA GLY A 300 -7.69 16.33 7.00
C GLY A 300 -7.43 16.54 5.50
N VAL A 301 -8.18 17.40 4.81
CA VAL A 301 -7.93 17.74 3.40
C VAL A 301 -6.86 18.82 3.32
N HIS A 302 -5.76 18.50 2.62
CA HIS A 302 -4.63 19.38 2.38
C HIS A 302 -4.23 19.40 0.91
N ASP A 303 -3.47 20.42 0.50
CA ASP A 303 -2.93 20.56 -0.85
C ASP A 303 -4.03 20.46 -1.94
N LEU A 304 -5.19 21.04 -1.66
CA LEU A 304 -6.38 20.92 -2.51
C LEU A 304 -6.29 21.85 -3.72
N TYR A 305 -6.31 21.28 -4.92
CA TYR A 305 -6.32 22.03 -6.18
C TYR A 305 -7.11 21.33 -7.28
N VAL A 306 -7.52 22.12 -8.27
CA VAL A 306 -8.16 21.63 -9.50
C VAL A 306 -7.11 21.54 -10.60
N GLU A 307 -7.10 20.43 -11.34
CA GLU A 307 -6.26 20.29 -12.53
C GLU A 307 -6.61 21.38 -13.55
N PRO A 308 -5.63 22.19 -14.00
CA PRO A 308 -5.93 23.31 -14.90
C PRO A 308 -6.21 22.77 -16.30
N VAL A 309 -7.47 22.67 -16.67
CA VAL A 309 -7.94 22.24 -17.99
C VAL A 309 -8.35 23.43 -18.89
N THR A 310 -8.30 24.66 -18.36
CA THR A 310 -8.59 25.91 -19.06
C THR A 310 -7.59 27.00 -18.64
N GLY A 311 -7.54 28.13 -19.33
CA GLY A 311 -6.75 29.31 -18.95
C GLY A 311 -5.32 29.35 -19.48
N GLY A 312 -4.91 28.44 -20.36
CA GLY A 312 -3.63 28.54 -21.06
C GLY A 312 -3.65 29.67 -22.09
N LYS A 313 -2.56 30.41 -22.21
CA LYS A 313 -2.41 31.50 -23.18
C LYS A 313 -1.72 31.03 -24.46
N TYR A 314 -2.31 31.36 -25.57
CA TYR A 314 -1.84 31.02 -26.91
C TYR A 314 -1.69 32.25 -27.79
N ILE A 315 -0.89 32.13 -28.80
CA ILE A 315 -0.82 33.08 -29.93
C ILE A 315 -1.39 32.36 -31.13
N ASP A 316 -2.57 32.79 -31.57
CA ASP A 316 -3.19 32.32 -32.79
C ASP A 316 -2.66 33.10 -33.99
N ILE A 317 -2.21 32.38 -35.00
CA ILE A 317 -1.80 32.91 -36.31
C ILE A 317 -2.82 32.42 -37.34
N VAL A 318 -3.83 33.24 -37.56
CA VAL A 318 -4.92 32.90 -38.48
C VAL A 318 -4.55 33.36 -39.90
N ILE A 319 -4.23 32.40 -40.77
CA ILE A 319 -3.76 32.66 -42.14
C ILE A 319 -4.93 33.08 -43.03
N LYS A 320 -4.76 34.20 -43.78
CA LYS A 320 -5.72 34.73 -44.74
C LYS A 320 -5.43 34.11 -46.11
N ARG A 321 -6.18 33.11 -46.50
CA ARG A 321 -5.94 32.35 -47.73
C ARG A 321 -6.02 33.20 -49.01
N GLU A 322 -6.91 34.20 -49.02
CA GLU A 322 -7.02 35.12 -50.18
C GLU A 322 -5.78 35.98 -50.34
N GLU A 323 -5.19 36.46 -49.23
CA GLU A 323 -3.96 37.25 -49.28
C GLU A 323 -2.75 36.38 -49.68
N LEU A 324 -2.68 35.12 -49.25
CA LEU A 324 -1.63 34.20 -49.68
C LEU A 324 -1.56 34.10 -51.20
N SER A 325 -2.72 33.95 -51.84
CA SER A 325 -2.80 33.85 -53.31
C SER A 325 -2.30 35.09 -54.01
N ARG A 326 -2.47 36.28 -53.43
CA ARG A 326 -1.95 37.54 -53.98
C ARG A 326 -0.43 37.64 -53.96
N TYR A 327 0.18 36.95 -53.02
CA TYR A 327 1.62 36.96 -52.81
C TYR A 327 2.31 35.68 -53.32
N GLY A 328 1.58 34.80 -54.01
CA GLY A 328 2.13 33.54 -54.51
C GLY A 328 2.64 32.59 -53.43
N LEU A 329 2.09 32.69 -52.19
CA LEU A 329 2.48 31.90 -51.04
C LEU A 329 1.49 30.77 -50.78
N THR A 330 1.99 29.68 -50.25
CA THR A 330 1.20 28.58 -49.72
C THR A 330 1.08 28.66 -48.20
N ILE A 331 0.14 27.90 -47.64
CA ILE A 331 0.01 27.75 -46.15
C ILE A 331 1.29 27.16 -45.58
N ASP A 332 1.91 26.20 -46.30
CA ASP A 332 3.13 25.52 -45.84
C ASP A 332 4.33 26.47 -45.77
N ASP A 333 4.45 27.43 -46.69
CA ASP A 333 5.52 28.45 -46.66
C ASP A 333 5.42 29.31 -45.39
N VAL A 334 4.19 29.70 -45.02
CA VAL A 334 3.95 30.46 -43.78
C VAL A 334 4.24 29.60 -42.56
N ASN A 335 3.73 28.36 -42.52
CA ASN A 335 3.93 27.46 -41.40
C ASN A 335 5.41 27.13 -41.18
N MET A 336 6.17 26.82 -42.26
CA MET A 336 7.61 26.56 -42.15
C MET A 336 8.36 27.79 -41.63
N THR A 337 7.99 28.99 -42.08
CA THR A 337 8.64 30.23 -41.62
C THR A 337 8.33 30.48 -40.14
N VAL A 338 7.08 30.30 -39.73
CA VAL A 338 6.64 30.45 -38.31
C VAL A 338 7.32 29.41 -37.43
N GLU A 339 7.37 28.15 -37.84
CA GLU A 339 8.06 27.08 -37.15
C GLU A 339 9.54 27.38 -36.95
N ALA A 340 10.23 27.75 -38.03
CA ALA A 340 11.65 28.11 -38.00
C ALA A 340 11.91 29.36 -37.12
N ALA A 341 11.08 30.40 -37.27
CA ALA A 341 11.26 31.66 -36.55
C ALA A 341 11.01 31.54 -35.06
N LEU A 342 9.95 30.84 -34.64
CA LEU A 342 9.49 30.76 -33.27
C LEU A 342 9.98 29.50 -32.53
N GLY A 343 9.74 28.33 -33.12
CA GLY A 343 10.08 27.04 -32.52
C GLY A 343 11.54 26.65 -32.69
N GLY A 344 12.08 26.98 -33.83
CA GLY A 344 13.39 26.51 -34.31
C GLY A 344 13.26 25.21 -35.10
N ALA A 345 13.49 25.28 -36.41
CA ALA A 345 13.49 24.08 -37.26
C ALA A 345 14.84 23.38 -37.17
N PRO A 346 14.91 22.11 -36.84
CA PRO A 346 16.13 21.32 -36.88
C PRO A 346 16.48 21.04 -38.35
N PHE A 347 17.67 21.42 -38.82
CA PHE A 347 18.09 21.20 -40.20
C PHE A 347 19.18 20.13 -40.33
N THR A 348 19.94 19.83 -39.25
CA THR A 348 20.95 18.78 -39.23
C THR A 348 21.29 18.33 -37.81
N ASN A 349 22.09 17.27 -37.71
CA ASN A 349 22.61 16.80 -36.44
C ASN A 349 24.13 16.75 -36.43
N THR A 350 24.77 17.19 -35.37
CA THR A 350 26.18 16.89 -35.12
C THR A 350 26.30 15.59 -34.33
N VAL A 351 27.40 14.86 -34.57
CA VAL A 351 27.66 13.57 -33.91
C VAL A 351 28.97 13.66 -33.15
N GLU A 352 28.90 13.48 -31.84
CA GLU A 352 30.05 13.46 -30.93
C GLU A 352 30.13 12.11 -30.20
N GLY A 353 30.93 11.22 -30.73
CA GLY A 353 30.99 9.83 -30.28
C GLY A 353 29.64 9.12 -30.50
N ARG A 354 28.96 8.75 -29.39
CA ARG A 354 27.61 8.15 -29.44
C ARG A 354 26.48 9.17 -29.30
N ARG A 355 26.80 10.43 -29.02
CA ARG A 355 25.83 11.49 -28.83
C ARG A 355 25.48 12.15 -30.16
N ARG A 356 24.19 12.49 -30.31
CA ARG A 356 23.69 13.24 -31.48
C ARG A 356 22.98 14.49 -30.95
N PHE A 357 23.39 15.63 -31.47
CA PHE A 357 22.82 16.93 -31.12
C PHE A 357 22.18 17.55 -32.35
N SER A 358 20.91 17.91 -32.22
CA SER A 358 20.19 18.60 -33.29
C SER A 358 20.65 20.05 -33.39
N ILE A 359 20.99 20.48 -34.58
CA ILE A 359 21.30 21.88 -34.88
C ILE A 359 20.02 22.51 -35.45
N GLN A 360 19.53 23.53 -34.78
CA GLN A 360 18.31 24.25 -35.14
C GLN A 360 18.58 25.74 -35.31
N VAL A 361 17.82 26.37 -36.21
CA VAL A 361 17.85 27.82 -36.43
C VAL A 361 16.53 28.40 -35.98
N ARG A 362 16.59 29.48 -35.19
CA ARG A 362 15.43 30.28 -34.81
C ARG A 362 15.80 31.74 -34.62
N PHE A 363 14.82 32.61 -34.60
CA PHE A 363 15.05 34.01 -34.30
C PHE A 363 15.53 34.20 -32.86
N ALA A 364 16.43 35.16 -32.64
CA ALA A 364 16.81 35.57 -31.31
C ALA A 364 15.59 36.06 -30.51
N GLU A 365 15.66 35.93 -29.18
CA GLU A 365 14.54 36.23 -28.29
C GLU A 365 13.97 37.64 -28.53
N ASP A 366 14.82 38.59 -28.76
CA ASP A 366 14.43 39.98 -29.07
C ASP A 366 13.49 40.14 -30.25
N PHE A 367 13.52 39.23 -31.22
CA PHE A 367 12.67 39.29 -32.42
C PHE A 367 11.36 38.49 -32.29
N ARG A 368 11.14 37.80 -31.18
CA ARG A 368 9.96 36.94 -30.96
C ARG A 368 9.27 37.11 -29.61
N ASN A 369 9.67 38.12 -28.83
CA ASN A 369 9.16 38.32 -27.46
C ASN A 369 7.92 39.25 -27.36
N SER A 370 7.43 39.79 -28.46
CA SER A 370 6.22 40.63 -28.49
C SER A 370 5.38 40.39 -29.74
N LEU A 371 4.07 40.61 -29.61
CA LEU A 371 3.12 40.44 -30.73
C LEU A 371 3.47 41.29 -31.95
N ASP A 372 3.93 42.54 -31.71
CA ASP A 372 4.31 43.45 -32.80
C ASP A 372 5.57 43.02 -33.53
N ARG A 373 6.48 42.32 -32.87
CA ARG A 373 7.65 41.73 -33.54
C ARG A 373 7.29 40.48 -34.31
N LEU A 374 6.36 39.66 -33.80
CA LEU A 374 5.82 38.51 -34.54
C LEU A 374 5.11 38.93 -35.83
N LYS A 375 4.35 40.03 -35.80
CA LYS A 375 3.70 40.60 -37.01
C LYS A 375 4.70 40.97 -38.11
N ARG A 376 5.94 41.29 -37.76
CA ARG A 376 7.02 41.71 -38.68
C ARG A 376 7.91 40.56 -39.15
N ILE A 377 7.64 39.33 -38.79
CA ILE A 377 8.40 38.17 -39.30
C ILE A 377 8.40 38.22 -40.83
N PRO A 378 9.58 38.21 -41.47
CA PRO A 378 9.66 38.31 -42.92
C PRO A 378 9.30 36.99 -43.61
N LEU A 379 8.43 37.07 -44.60
CA LEU A 379 8.08 35.99 -45.51
C LEU A 379 8.63 36.32 -46.89
N ASN A 380 9.23 35.36 -47.57
CA ASN A 380 9.73 35.54 -48.93
C ASN A 380 8.64 35.14 -49.94
N SER A 381 8.01 36.15 -50.54
CA SER A 381 7.02 35.96 -51.60
C SER A 381 7.71 35.88 -52.95
N PRO A 382 7.35 34.93 -53.80
CA PRO A 382 7.85 34.87 -55.18
C PRO A 382 7.48 36.12 -56.00
N ASP A 383 6.31 36.69 -55.74
CA ASP A 383 5.75 37.77 -56.57
C ASP A 383 6.02 39.18 -56.04
N ALA A 384 6.21 39.31 -54.67
CA ALA A 384 6.31 40.63 -54.02
C ALA A 384 7.61 40.83 -53.21
N GLY A 385 8.56 39.87 -53.28
CA GLY A 385 9.75 39.92 -52.45
C GLY A 385 9.47 39.67 -50.95
N THR A 386 10.16 40.40 -50.07
CA THR A 386 9.97 40.18 -48.60
C THR A 386 8.79 40.97 -48.08
N ILE A 387 7.79 40.28 -47.50
CA ILE A 387 6.60 40.85 -46.87
C ILE A 387 6.53 40.47 -45.41
N PRO A 388 5.89 41.27 -44.55
CA PRO A 388 5.70 40.91 -43.14
C PRO A 388 4.59 39.85 -42.99
N LEU A 389 4.68 38.98 -41.97
CA LEU A 389 3.68 37.96 -41.67
C LEU A 389 2.26 38.54 -41.47
N SER A 390 2.16 39.76 -40.96
CA SER A 390 0.88 40.48 -40.81
C SER A 390 0.17 40.78 -42.12
N ALA A 391 0.86 40.74 -43.27
CA ALA A 391 0.22 40.92 -44.58
C ALA A 391 -0.70 39.72 -44.92
N VAL A 392 -0.37 38.53 -44.48
CA VAL A 392 -1.05 37.27 -44.82
C VAL A 392 -1.68 36.55 -43.62
N ALA A 393 -1.52 37.08 -42.41
CA ALA A 393 -2.08 36.46 -41.22
C ALA A 393 -2.53 37.49 -40.17
N ASP A 394 -3.60 37.17 -39.43
CA ASP A 394 -3.98 37.88 -38.22
C ASP A 394 -3.36 37.17 -37.00
N ILE A 395 -2.66 37.92 -36.17
CA ILE A 395 -1.94 37.42 -35.02
C ILE A 395 -2.56 38.01 -33.76
N LYS A 396 -3.08 37.15 -32.90
CA LYS A 396 -3.79 37.56 -31.68
C LYS A 396 -3.52 36.62 -30.51
N PHE A 397 -3.67 37.14 -29.29
CA PHE A 397 -3.74 36.29 -28.09
C PHE A 397 -5.10 35.61 -28.00
N THR A 398 -5.11 34.35 -27.61
CA THR A 398 -6.32 33.58 -27.34
C THR A 398 -6.14 32.72 -26.11
N ASP A 399 -7.26 32.38 -25.48
CA ASP A 399 -7.27 31.46 -24.35
C ASP A 399 -7.60 30.04 -24.84
N GLY A 400 -6.97 29.04 -24.24
CA GLY A 400 -7.21 27.66 -24.58
C GLY A 400 -6.85 26.71 -23.43
N PRO A 401 -7.04 25.40 -23.60
CA PRO A 401 -6.66 24.43 -22.59
C PRO A 401 -5.13 24.29 -22.55
N PRO A 402 -4.48 24.43 -21.37
CA PRO A 402 -3.04 24.19 -21.24
C PRO A 402 -2.69 22.71 -21.45
N MET A 403 -3.61 21.83 -21.07
CA MET A 403 -3.52 20.38 -21.26
C MET A 403 -4.93 19.80 -21.41
N ILE A 404 -5.07 18.84 -22.31
CA ILE A 404 -6.32 18.08 -22.50
C ILE A 404 -6.05 16.65 -22.04
N THR A 405 -6.80 16.23 -21.03
CA THR A 405 -6.74 14.87 -20.51
C THR A 405 -8.00 14.12 -20.88
N SER A 406 -7.84 12.89 -21.36
CA SER A 406 -8.96 11.99 -21.64
C SER A 406 -8.66 10.60 -21.11
N GLU A 407 -9.70 9.88 -20.72
CA GLU A 407 -9.63 8.51 -20.24
C GLU A 407 -10.80 7.72 -20.82
N ASN A 408 -10.52 6.55 -21.41
CA ASN A 408 -11.52 5.75 -22.12
C ASN A 408 -12.29 6.51 -23.22
N GLY A 409 -11.63 7.48 -23.87
CA GLY A 409 -12.23 8.31 -24.93
C GLY A 409 -13.12 9.45 -24.44
N ILE A 410 -13.22 9.69 -23.12
CA ILE A 410 -14.02 10.76 -22.52
C ILE A 410 -13.08 11.82 -21.93
N LEU A 411 -13.38 13.10 -22.17
CA LEU A 411 -12.63 14.20 -21.56
C LEU A 411 -12.79 14.18 -20.03
N ARG A 412 -11.70 14.46 -19.31
CA ARG A 412 -11.70 14.57 -17.86
C ARG A 412 -10.88 15.75 -17.34
N GLY A 413 -11.24 16.21 -16.18
CA GLY A 413 -10.43 16.99 -15.26
C GLY A 413 -10.33 16.26 -13.92
N ALA A 414 -9.55 16.79 -12.99
CA ALA A 414 -9.45 16.20 -11.66
C ALA A 414 -9.39 17.27 -10.57
N VAL A 415 -10.00 16.96 -9.42
CA VAL A 415 -9.79 17.66 -8.16
C VAL A 415 -8.87 16.78 -7.33
N MET A 416 -7.74 17.31 -6.93
CA MET A 416 -6.67 16.56 -6.28
C MET A 416 -6.41 17.11 -4.88
N PHE A 417 -6.17 16.21 -3.91
CA PHE A 417 -5.82 16.59 -2.55
C PHE A 417 -5.05 15.48 -1.83
N ASN A 418 -4.28 15.86 -0.82
CA ASN A 418 -3.62 14.96 0.10
C ASN A 418 -4.39 14.89 1.42
N ILE A 419 -4.15 13.84 2.20
CA ILE A 419 -4.77 13.67 3.50
C ILE A 419 -3.66 13.72 4.57
N ARG A 420 -3.85 14.59 5.58
CA ARG A 420 -2.97 14.71 6.73
C ARG A 420 -3.79 14.78 8.02
N ASP A 421 -3.22 14.24 9.09
CA ASP A 421 -3.76 14.30 10.46
C ASP A 421 -5.11 13.59 10.67
N ARG A 422 -5.62 12.92 9.63
CA ARG A 422 -6.82 12.11 9.65
C ARG A 422 -6.67 10.90 8.73
N ASP A 423 -7.43 9.84 8.94
CA ASP A 423 -7.40 8.65 8.08
C ASP A 423 -8.13 8.86 6.75
N MET A 424 -7.68 8.13 5.73
CA MET A 424 -8.24 8.25 4.37
C MET A 424 -9.70 7.81 4.29
N GLY A 425 -10.07 6.72 4.98
CA GLY A 425 -11.41 6.15 4.89
C GLY A 425 -12.49 7.11 5.37
N THR A 426 -12.33 7.68 6.57
CA THR A 426 -13.33 8.61 7.13
C THR A 426 -13.34 9.96 6.43
N THR A 427 -12.16 10.48 6.05
CA THR A 427 -12.06 11.76 5.33
C THR A 427 -12.75 11.69 3.97
N VAL A 428 -12.48 10.64 3.19
CA VAL A 428 -13.11 10.48 1.86
C VAL A 428 -14.59 10.17 1.98
N GLN A 429 -15.03 9.39 2.99
CA GLN A 429 -16.45 9.13 3.19
C GLN A 429 -17.22 10.41 3.48
N GLU A 430 -16.71 11.29 4.34
CA GLU A 430 -17.29 12.61 4.61
C GLU A 430 -17.36 13.47 3.34
N ALA A 431 -16.30 13.44 2.52
CA ALA A 431 -16.26 14.13 1.24
C ALA A 431 -17.32 13.61 0.26
N ILE A 432 -17.49 12.27 0.18
CA ILE A 432 -18.53 11.62 -0.64
C ILE A 432 -19.92 12.08 -0.20
N ASP A 433 -20.20 12.02 1.10
CA ASP A 433 -21.52 12.36 1.63
C ASP A 433 -21.86 13.82 1.36
N LYS A 434 -20.90 14.73 1.56
CA LYS A 434 -21.06 16.17 1.32
C LYS A 434 -21.27 16.50 -0.17
N ILE A 435 -20.48 15.85 -1.06
CA ILE A 435 -20.63 16.04 -2.50
C ILE A 435 -21.99 15.52 -2.98
N ASN A 436 -22.38 14.31 -2.54
CA ASN A 436 -23.66 13.72 -2.94
C ASN A 436 -24.88 14.51 -2.46
N ALA A 437 -24.80 15.13 -1.28
CA ALA A 437 -25.88 15.95 -0.73
C ALA A 437 -26.06 17.29 -1.45
N GLU A 438 -24.97 17.88 -1.94
CA GLU A 438 -24.97 19.27 -2.37
C GLU A 438 -24.69 19.49 -3.87
N LEU A 439 -24.22 18.45 -4.59
CA LEU A 439 -23.81 18.57 -5.99
C LEU A 439 -24.76 17.80 -6.92
N ASN A 440 -25.50 18.55 -7.73
CA ASN A 440 -26.25 17.99 -8.84
C ASN A 440 -25.41 18.01 -10.12
N LEU A 441 -25.08 16.83 -10.64
CA LEU A 441 -24.34 16.68 -11.88
C LEU A 441 -25.27 16.83 -13.10
N PRO A 442 -24.88 17.60 -14.12
CA PRO A 442 -25.63 17.67 -15.37
C PRO A 442 -25.66 16.30 -16.08
N LYS A 443 -26.64 16.09 -16.95
CA LYS A 443 -26.70 14.88 -17.77
C LYS A 443 -25.43 14.71 -18.62
N GLY A 444 -24.84 13.52 -18.61
CA GLY A 444 -23.61 13.19 -19.34
C GLY A 444 -22.31 13.55 -18.59
N TYR A 445 -22.42 14.04 -17.35
CA TYR A 445 -21.27 14.25 -16.46
C TYR A 445 -21.35 13.29 -15.28
N PHE A 446 -20.20 12.75 -14.90
CA PHE A 446 -20.08 11.87 -13.72
C PHE A 446 -18.72 12.06 -13.06
N ILE A 447 -18.62 11.59 -11.82
CA ILE A 447 -17.38 11.65 -11.04
C ILE A 447 -16.94 10.25 -10.65
N GLU A 448 -15.64 10.07 -10.51
CA GLU A 448 -15.01 8.84 -10.05
C GLU A 448 -13.93 9.17 -9.01
N TRP A 449 -13.94 8.43 -7.91
CA TRP A 449 -12.93 8.54 -6.86
C TRP A 449 -11.73 7.67 -7.21
N SER A 450 -10.53 8.23 -7.19
CA SER A 450 -9.31 7.59 -7.64
C SER A 450 -8.13 7.90 -6.71
N GLY A 451 -6.93 7.48 -7.09
CA GLY A 451 -5.75 7.57 -6.25
C GLY A 451 -5.63 6.36 -5.31
N GLN A 452 -5.04 6.54 -4.14
CA GLN A 452 -4.87 5.47 -3.15
C GLN A 452 -6.22 4.96 -2.61
N TYR A 453 -7.25 5.83 -2.58
CA TYR A 453 -8.61 5.44 -2.15
C TYR A 453 -9.21 4.35 -3.04
N GLU A 454 -9.03 4.41 -4.35
CA GLU A 454 -9.46 3.37 -5.29
C GLU A 454 -8.82 2.01 -4.94
N ASN A 455 -7.52 2.02 -4.62
CA ASN A 455 -6.79 0.83 -4.21
C ASN A 455 -7.30 0.29 -2.86
N LEU A 456 -7.61 1.17 -1.91
CA LEU A 456 -8.20 0.80 -0.61
C LEU A 456 -9.52 0.04 -0.81
N ILE A 457 -10.46 0.62 -1.55
CA ILE A 457 -11.78 0.02 -1.78
C ILE A 457 -11.67 -1.30 -2.56
N ARG A 458 -10.79 -1.35 -3.56
CA ARG A 458 -10.52 -2.61 -4.29
C ARG A 458 -9.98 -3.69 -3.36
N GLY A 459 -8.99 -3.35 -2.54
CA GLY A 459 -8.40 -4.27 -1.56
C GLY A 459 -9.41 -4.76 -0.53
N GLU A 460 -10.25 -3.88 0.02
CA GLU A 460 -11.33 -4.26 0.94
C GLU A 460 -12.32 -5.26 0.30
N LYS A 461 -12.76 -4.99 -0.92
CA LYS A 461 -13.68 -5.90 -1.63
C LYS A 461 -13.08 -7.28 -1.85
N VAL A 462 -11.81 -7.33 -2.25
CA VAL A 462 -11.08 -8.59 -2.44
C VAL A 462 -10.97 -9.35 -1.12
N LEU A 463 -10.58 -8.69 -0.04
CA LEU A 463 -10.45 -9.32 1.28
C LEU A 463 -11.80 -9.82 1.81
N LEU A 464 -12.88 -9.04 1.70
CA LEU A 464 -14.22 -9.45 2.12
C LEU A 464 -14.73 -10.70 1.37
N MET A 465 -14.36 -10.87 0.10
CA MET A 465 -14.72 -12.05 -0.69
C MET A 465 -13.88 -13.27 -0.31
N ILE A 466 -12.59 -13.08 -0.03
CA ILE A 466 -11.62 -14.16 0.12
C ILE A 466 -11.62 -14.73 1.53
N ILE A 467 -11.76 -13.92 2.58
CA ILE A 467 -11.71 -14.36 3.97
C ILE A 467 -12.71 -15.49 4.26
N PRO A 468 -14.00 -15.41 3.88
CA PRO A 468 -14.95 -16.51 4.08
C PRO A 468 -14.54 -17.80 3.36
N VAL A 469 -14.03 -17.71 2.14
CA VAL A 469 -13.57 -18.87 1.36
C VAL A 469 -12.43 -19.59 2.08
N VAL A 470 -11.48 -18.83 2.61
CA VAL A 470 -10.35 -19.39 3.36
C VAL A 470 -10.80 -20.04 4.65
N LEU A 471 -11.70 -19.42 5.39
CA LEU A 471 -12.26 -20.03 6.61
C LEU A 471 -12.94 -21.35 6.30
N ILE A 472 -13.66 -21.48 5.17
CA ILE A 472 -14.25 -22.74 4.72
C ILE A 472 -13.17 -23.76 4.38
N ILE A 473 -12.10 -23.39 3.68
CA ILE A 473 -11.00 -24.30 3.33
C ILE A 473 -10.27 -24.76 4.60
N ILE A 474 -10.01 -23.85 5.54
CA ILE A 474 -9.41 -24.19 6.85
C ILE A 474 -10.34 -25.18 7.59
N PHE A 475 -11.64 -24.92 7.64
CA PHE A 475 -12.60 -25.82 8.28
C PHE A 475 -12.60 -27.21 7.66
N LEU A 476 -12.61 -27.31 6.32
CA LEU A 476 -12.53 -28.59 5.62
C LEU A 476 -11.20 -29.30 5.91
N SER A 477 -10.08 -28.60 5.92
CA SER A 477 -8.77 -29.17 6.28
C SER A 477 -8.76 -29.72 7.70
N LEU A 478 -9.34 -29.00 8.65
CA LEU A 478 -9.54 -29.46 10.04
C LEU A 478 -10.45 -30.67 10.12
N TYR A 479 -11.55 -30.69 9.35
CA TYR A 479 -12.45 -31.83 9.30
C TYR A 479 -11.73 -33.10 8.79
N PHE A 480 -10.92 -32.99 7.76
CA PHE A 480 -10.13 -34.13 7.26
C PHE A 480 -9.07 -34.58 8.27
N ALA A 481 -8.49 -33.63 9.04
CA ALA A 481 -7.52 -33.95 10.10
C ALA A 481 -8.15 -34.74 11.25
N PHE A 482 -9.30 -34.29 11.76
CA PHE A 482 -9.95 -34.84 12.96
C PHE A 482 -11.02 -35.88 12.67
N LYS A 483 -11.61 -35.87 11.47
CA LYS A 483 -12.80 -36.64 11.10
C LYS A 483 -14.01 -36.37 12.03
N SER A 484 -14.06 -35.17 12.58
CA SER A 484 -15.06 -34.72 13.55
C SER A 484 -15.38 -33.24 13.30
N VAL A 485 -16.64 -32.97 12.98
CA VAL A 485 -17.14 -31.58 12.80
C VAL A 485 -17.00 -30.77 14.09
N ARG A 486 -17.24 -31.39 15.23
CA ARG A 486 -17.17 -30.74 16.54
C ARG A 486 -15.75 -30.28 16.86
N GLU A 487 -14.75 -31.13 16.66
CA GLU A 487 -13.35 -30.80 16.92
C GLU A 487 -12.81 -29.77 15.90
N ALA A 488 -13.20 -29.88 14.64
CA ALA A 488 -12.87 -28.90 13.60
C ALA A 488 -13.44 -27.50 13.98
N PHE A 489 -14.70 -27.44 14.41
CA PHE A 489 -15.34 -26.20 14.82
C PHE A 489 -14.69 -25.59 16.07
N LEU A 490 -14.36 -26.40 17.08
CA LEU A 490 -13.67 -25.94 18.28
C LEU A 490 -12.30 -25.34 17.95
N SER A 491 -11.54 -25.95 17.03
CA SER A 491 -10.26 -25.40 16.58
C SER A 491 -10.44 -24.11 15.77
N LEU A 492 -11.50 -24.00 14.95
CA LEU A 492 -11.78 -22.79 14.19
C LEU A 492 -12.17 -21.60 15.08
N VAL A 493 -12.87 -21.84 16.18
CA VAL A 493 -13.30 -20.83 17.16
C VAL A 493 -12.09 -20.14 17.83
N THR A 494 -10.89 -20.71 17.78
CA THR A 494 -9.68 -20.03 18.30
C THR A 494 -9.32 -18.78 17.49
N ILE A 495 -9.68 -18.70 16.21
CA ILE A 495 -9.36 -17.55 15.33
C ILE A 495 -9.93 -16.24 15.85
N PRO A 496 -11.25 -16.07 16.13
CA PRO A 496 -11.80 -14.84 16.68
C PRO A 496 -11.12 -14.39 17.97
N PHE A 497 -10.78 -15.34 18.85
CA PHE A 497 -10.10 -15.01 20.11
C PHE A 497 -8.65 -14.57 19.91
N ALA A 498 -7.95 -15.11 18.92
CA ALA A 498 -6.61 -14.65 18.54
C ALA A 498 -6.60 -13.21 17.99
N LEU A 499 -7.68 -12.81 17.29
CA LEU A 499 -7.82 -11.43 16.77
C LEU A 499 -7.90 -10.38 17.87
N ILE A 500 -8.34 -10.73 19.09
CA ILE A 500 -8.41 -9.81 20.23
C ILE A 500 -7.04 -9.17 20.48
N GLY A 501 -5.99 -9.98 20.60
CA GLY A 501 -4.63 -9.48 20.83
C GLY A 501 -4.14 -8.54 19.72
N GLY A 502 -4.38 -8.91 18.47
CA GLY A 502 -4.07 -8.08 17.32
C GLY A 502 -4.81 -6.73 17.32
N ALA A 503 -6.12 -6.75 17.62
CA ALA A 503 -6.95 -5.55 17.69
C ALA A 503 -6.45 -4.55 18.74
N TYR A 504 -6.16 -5.04 19.95
CA TYR A 504 -5.61 -4.19 21.01
C TYR A 504 -4.24 -3.62 20.64
N MET A 505 -3.34 -4.43 20.05
CA MET A 505 -2.01 -3.97 19.66
C MET A 505 -2.09 -2.88 18.60
N VAL A 506 -2.88 -3.08 17.54
CA VAL A 506 -3.06 -2.08 16.47
C VAL A 506 -3.60 -0.77 17.05
N TYR A 507 -4.57 -0.86 17.98
CA TYR A 507 -5.14 0.32 18.63
C TYR A 507 -4.12 1.06 19.51
N PHE A 508 -3.39 0.35 20.38
CA PHE A 508 -2.41 0.97 21.28
C PHE A 508 -1.21 1.59 20.56
N TYR A 509 -0.83 1.03 19.41
CA TYR A 509 0.21 1.61 18.56
C TYR A 509 -0.30 2.73 17.64
N GLY A 510 -1.61 3.03 17.64
CA GLY A 510 -2.20 4.06 16.80
C GLY A 510 -2.06 3.79 15.30
N VAL A 511 -2.08 2.52 14.89
CA VAL A 511 -1.92 2.11 13.49
C VAL A 511 -3.31 1.99 12.85
N ASN A 512 -3.48 2.56 11.66
CA ASN A 512 -4.70 2.43 10.87
C ASN A 512 -4.88 1.04 10.29
N LEU A 513 -6.13 0.65 10.05
CA LEU A 513 -6.45 -0.58 9.31
C LEU A 513 -6.05 -0.41 7.84
N SER A 514 -5.00 -1.11 7.46
CA SER A 514 -4.50 -1.15 6.09
C SER A 514 -4.54 -2.57 5.53
N ILE A 515 -4.31 -2.72 4.21
CA ILE A 515 -4.17 -4.05 3.61
C ILE A 515 -3.00 -4.81 4.24
N ALA A 516 -1.93 -4.14 4.63
CA ALA A 516 -0.80 -4.75 5.32
C ALA A 516 -1.22 -5.34 6.68
N VAL A 517 -2.01 -4.60 7.47
CA VAL A 517 -2.58 -5.09 8.74
C VAL A 517 -3.51 -6.28 8.52
N ALA A 518 -4.36 -6.23 7.48
CA ALA A 518 -5.26 -7.34 7.13
C ALA A 518 -4.47 -8.61 6.75
N VAL A 519 -3.40 -8.49 5.98
CA VAL A 519 -2.48 -9.62 5.67
C VAL A 519 -1.84 -10.15 6.94
N GLY A 520 -1.48 -9.30 7.90
CA GLY A 520 -1.01 -9.70 9.23
C GLY A 520 -2.05 -10.52 10.01
N PHE A 521 -3.31 -10.10 10.01
CA PHE A 521 -4.41 -10.86 10.62
C PHE A 521 -4.66 -12.21 9.92
N ILE A 522 -4.56 -12.27 8.59
CA ILE A 522 -4.65 -13.53 7.84
C ILE A 522 -3.51 -14.49 8.25
N ALA A 523 -2.30 -13.97 8.43
CA ALA A 523 -1.17 -14.75 8.92
C ALA A 523 -1.44 -15.35 10.32
N LEU A 524 -2.12 -14.58 11.17
CA LEU A 524 -2.47 -15.00 12.53
C LEU A 524 -3.50 -16.16 12.53
N PHE A 525 -4.38 -16.26 11.54
CA PHE A 525 -5.35 -17.36 11.44
C PHE A 525 -4.68 -18.73 11.45
N GLY A 526 -3.60 -18.89 10.67
CA GLY A 526 -2.84 -20.14 10.61
C GLY A 526 -2.25 -20.52 11.96
N ILE A 527 -1.58 -19.57 12.64
CA ILE A 527 -0.94 -19.80 13.93
C ILE A 527 -1.96 -20.09 15.04
N ALA A 528 -3.08 -19.37 15.04
CA ALA A 528 -4.16 -19.58 16.01
C ALA A 528 -4.78 -20.99 15.88
N VAL A 529 -5.02 -21.44 14.65
CA VAL A 529 -5.56 -22.77 14.37
C VAL A 529 -4.53 -23.85 14.71
N GLU A 530 -3.25 -23.64 14.39
CA GLU A 530 -2.16 -24.58 14.75
C GLU A 530 -2.17 -24.89 16.24
N THR A 531 -2.21 -23.86 17.09
CA THR A 531 -2.29 -24.03 18.55
C THR A 531 -3.52 -24.83 18.96
N GLY A 532 -4.68 -24.55 18.34
CA GLY A 532 -5.91 -25.30 18.56
C GLY A 532 -5.81 -26.78 18.14
N VAL A 533 -5.20 -27.04 16.98
CA VAL A 533 -4.98 -28.40 16.45
C VAL A 533 -4.10 -29.22 17.38
N VAL A 534 -2.96 -28.67 17.79
CA VAL A 534 -2.03 -29.33 18.69
C VAL A 534 -2.72 -29.67 20.02
N MET A 535 -3.45 -28.74 20.60
CA MET A 535 -4.18 -28.96 21.83
C MET A 535 -5.23 -30.07 21.69
N VAL A 536 -6.02 -30.08 20.64
CA VAL A 536 -7.06 -31.11 20.38
C VAL A 536 -6.43 -32.50 20.20
N ILE A 537 -5.29 -32.59 19.49
CA ILE A 537 -4.59 -33.87 19.27
C ILE A 537 -4.11 -34.41 20.62
N TYR A 538 -3.43 -33.61 21.43
CA TYR A 538 -2.95 -34.05 22.76
C TYR A 538 -4.08 -34.45 23.70
N LEU A 539 -5.19 -33.70 23.69
CA LEU A 539 -6.39 -34.06 24.49
C LEU A 539 -7.00 -35.41 24.03
N ASN A 540 -7.08 -35.62 22.73
CA ASN A 540 -7.58 -36.89 22.20
C ASN A 540 -6.66 -38.07 22.53
N ASP A 541 -5.34 -37.89 22.46
CA ASP A 541 -4.38 -38.93 22.86
C ASP A 541 -4.45 -39.23 24.36
N ALA A 542 -4.54 -38.22 25.21
CA ALA A 542 -4.72 -38.38 26.63
C ALA A 542 -6.04 -39.12 26.96
N MET A 543 -7.15 -38.77 26.30
CA MET A 543 -8.42 -39.46 26.45
C MET A 543 -8.35 -40.92 26.00
N GLN A 544 -7.66 -41.24 24.90
CA GLN A 544 -7.48 -42.61 24.45
C GLN A 544 -6.63 -43.43 25.44
N GLN A 545 -5.62 -42.85 26.04
CA GLN A 545 -4.80 -43.49 27.06
C GLN A 545 -5.64 -43.79 28.31
N LEU A 546 -6.48 -42.86 28.77
CA LEU A 546 -7.41 -43.05 29.89
C LEU A 546 -8.41 -44.19 29.62
N VAL A 547 -8.98 -44.23 28.39
CA VAL A 547 -9.90 -45.28 27.96
C VAL A 547 -9.22 -46.66 28.04
N LYS A 548 -7.97 -46.79 27.54
CA LYS A 548 -7.18 -48.02 27.60
C LYS A 548 -6.84 -48.46 29.01
N LEU A 549 -6.56 -47.52 29.91
CA LEU A 549 -6.24 -47.80 31.32
C LEU A 549 -7.46 -48.26 32.15
N LYS A 550 -8.67 -47.83 31.77
CA LYS A 550 -9.90 -48.08 32.54
C LYS A 550 -10.84 -49.14 31.93
N GLY A 551 -10.36 -49.95 30.99
CA GLY A 551 -11.11 -51.12 30.53
C GLY A 551 -11.92 -50.96 29.24
N ASN A 552 -11.40 -50.16 28.32
CA ASN A 552 -11.82 -50.13 26.92
C ASN A 552 -13.22 -49.57 26.58
N SER A 553 -13.94 -48.90 27.53
CA SER A 553 -15.18 -48.21 27.18
C SER A 553 -15.19 -46.75 27.68
N ARG A 554 -15.69 -45.83 26.84
CA ARG A 554 -15.85 -44.40 27.18
C ARG A 554 -16.88 -44.18 28.31
N GLU A 555 -17.77 -45.11 28.54
CA GLU A 555 -18.83 -45.02 29.54
C GLU A 555 -18.30 -45.22 30.97
N THR A 556 -17.11 -45.79 31.15
CA THR A 556 -16.47 -46.02 32.46
C THR A 556 -15.67 -44.82 32.98
N ILE A 557 -15.59 -43.73 32.20
CA ILE A 557 -14.83 -42.52 32.57
C ILE A 557 -15.77 -41.56 33.31
N SER A 558 -15.54 -41.34 34.59
CA SER A 558 -16.30 -40.36 35.37
C SER A 558 -15.85 -38.91 35.06
N LYS A 559 -16.72 -37.93 35.40
CA LYS A 559 -16.35 -36.50 35.29
C LYS A 559 -15.18 -36.11 36.18
N GLU A 560 -14.88 -36.90 37.20
CA GLU A 560 -13.73 -36.69 38.10
C GLU A 560 -12.42 -37.17 37.48
N ASP A 561 -12.48 -38.22 36.66
CA ASP A 561 -11.32 -38.76 35.93
C ASP A 561 -10.82 -37.82 34.82
N ILE A 562 -11.72 -37.00 34.28
CA ILE A 562 -11.36 -35.98 33.27
C ILE A 562 -10.77 -34.74 33.93
N LYS A 563 -11.01 -34.52 35.21
CA LYS A 563 -10.46 -33.39 35.97
C LYS A 563 -9.08 -33.67 36.58
N GLU A 564 -8.70 -34.94 36.75
CA GLU A 564 -7.37 -35.38 37.11
C GLU A 564 -6.44 -35.43 35.89
#